data_f4adc4b66d91aa15999b7ad413a9120f
#
_entry.id   f4adc4b66d91aa15999b7ad413a9120f
#
_cell.length_a   1.000
_cell.length_b   1.000
_cell.length_c   1.000
_cell.angle_alpha   90.00
_cell.angle_beta   90.00
_cell.angle_gamma   90.00
#
_symmetry.space_group_name_H-M   'P 1'
#
loop_
_entity.id
_entity.type
_entity.pdbx_description
1 polymer ?
#
loop_
_entity_poly.entity_id
_entity_poly.type
_entity_poly.pdbx_seq_one_letter_code
_entity_poly.pdbx_strand_id
1 'polypeptide(L)'
;MKLTTEIVRELMDYEPETGVFTWRPRAMEWFPSGRSCKIWNTRYAGKSAGSVKKNNSGYPRWDICVLGKYHRASRLAFLWMGEPLPEEVDHLNGDSLDNRWANLLASNNAENQKNRSMSRDNTSGINGVCWHKATGKWRSQVSINGKYRHLGLFDNINEAAAAASICRSSNGFTERHGQELSAYQETGA
;
A
#
# COMPACT_ATOMS: atom_id res chain seq x y z
N MET A 1 11.66 22.28 7.07
CA MET A 1 11.59 21.57 8.36
C MET A 1 11.42 20.09 8.06
N LYS A 2 12.13 19.21 8.75
CA LYS A 2 11.98 17.75 8.64
C LYS A 2 10.81 17.33 9.54
N LEU A 3 9.92 16.47 9.05
CA LEU A 3 8.81 15.95 9.84
C LEU A 3 9.33 14.93 10.86
N THR A 4 8.97 15.11 12.13
CA THR A 4 9.36 14.23 13.25
C THR A 4 8.11 13.70 13.96
N THR A 5 8.28 12.72 14.83
CA THR A 5 7.22 12.16 15.67
C THR A 5 6.52 13.24 16.50
N GLU A 6 7.31 14.13 17.13
CA GLU A 6 6.80 15.22 17.98
C GLU A 6 5.90 16.16 17.16
N ILE A 7 6.36 16.57 15.98
CA ILE A 7 5.58 17.44 15.09
C ILE A 7 4.29 16.75 14.65
N VAL A 8 4.33 15.47 14.28
CA VAL A 8 3.13 14.75 13.85
C VAL A 8 2.12 14.67 14.99
N ARG A 9 2.57 14.31 16.21
CA ARG A 9 1.71 14.24 17.42
C ARG A 9 1.20 15.60 17.90
N GLU A 10 1.94 16.66 17.65
CA GLU A 10 1.48 18.01 17.93
C GLU A 10 0.36 18.45 16.99
N LEU A 11 0.46 18.10 15.71
CA LEU A 11 -0.45 18.59 14.67
C LEU A 11 -1.72 17.74 14.50
N MET A 12 -1.68 16.44 14.88
CA MET A 12 -2.78 15.51 14.65
C MET A 12 -2.79 14.35 15.64
N ASP A 13 -3.96 13.84 15.91
CA ASP A 13 -4.18 12.57 16.58
C ASP A 13 -4.33 11.47 15.52
N TYR A 14 -3.91 10.27 15.86
CA TYR A 14 -4.10 9.06 15.06
C TYR A 14 -4.78 8.02 15.94
N GLU A 15 -5.85 7.43 15.43
CA GLU A 15 -6.55 6.33 16.09
C GLU A 15 -6.13 4.99 15.46
N PRO A 16 -5.32 4.18 16.16
CA PRO A 16 -4.78 2.94 15.61
C PRO A 16 -5.84 1.90 15.19
N GLU A 17 -6.97 1.85 15.89
CA GLU A 17 -8.05 0.89 15.63
C GLU A 17 -8.83 1.22 14.35
N THR A 18 -8.92 2.51 14.00
CA THR A 18 -9.67 2.96 12.83
C THR A 18 -8.78 3.41 11.68
N GLY A 19 -7.51 3.69 11.94
CA GLY A 19 -6.57 4.26 10.97
C GLY A 19 -6.81 5.73 10.63
N VAL A 20 -7.68 6.41 11.39
CA VAL A 20 -8.10 7.78 11.12
C VAL A 20 -7.15 8.78 11.77
N PHE A 21 -6.72 9.77 10.98
CA PHE A 21 -6.03 10.95 11.49
C PHE A 21 -7.02 12.09 11.67
N THR A 22 -6.91 12.81 12.80
CA THR A 22 -7.73 13.98 13.14
C THR A 22 -6.82 15.18 13.43
N TRP A 23 -7.15 16.34 12.85
CA TRP A 23 -6.39 17.55 13.11
C TRP A 23 -6.58 18.03 14.54
N ARG A 24 -5.48 18.27 15.25
CA ARG A 24 -5.49 18.98 16.53
C ARG A 24 -5.57 20.49 16.31
N PRO A 25 -6.10 21.25 17.28
CA PRO A 25 -5.95 22.69 17.28
C PRO A 25 -4.46 23.07 17.24
N ARG A 26 -4.09 23.93 16.31
CA ARG A 26 -2.70 24.40 16.17
C ARG A 26 -2.46 25.67 16.95
N ALA A 27 -1.32 25.76 17.60
CA ALA A 27 -0.86 26.97 18.29
C ALA A 27 -0.52 28.09 17.28
N MET A 28 -0.45 29.33 17.77
CA MET A 28 -0.27 30.51 16.93
C MET A 28 1.06 30.51 16.17
N GLU A 29 2.09 29.89 16.71
CA GLU A 29 3.43 29.81 16.12
C GLU A 29 3.46 29.11 14.75
N TRP A 30 2.44 28.31 14.44
CA TRP A 30 2.27 27.68 13.13
C TRP A 30 1.71 28.61 12.04
N PHE A 31 1.41 29.85 12.39
CA PHE A 31 0.73 30.80 11.50
C PHE A 31 1.39 32.17 11.46
N PRO A 32 1.30 32.89 10.34
CA PRO A 32 1.82 34.25 10.24
C PRO A 32 0.98 35.27 11.04
N SER A 33 -0.25 34.93 11.46
CA SER A 33 -1.12 35.83 12.22
C SER A 33 -2.17 35.07 13.02
N GLY A 34 -2.68 35.70 14.11
CA GLY A 34 -3.79 35.15 14.90
C GLY A 34 -5.08 34.97 14.11
N ARG A 35 -5.31 35.81 13.09
CA ARG A 35 -6.47 35.65 12.19
C ARG A 35 -6.38 34.36 11.39
N SER A 36 -5.23 34.06 10.80
CA SER A 36 -5.04 32.80 10.04
C SER A 36 -5.09 31.57 10.96
N CYS A 37 -4.55 31.65 12.16
CA CYS A 37 -4.68 30.62 13.19
C CYS A 37 -6.15 30.31 13.50
N LYS A 38 -6.94 31.37 13.82
CA LYS A 38 -8.37 31.24 14.13
C LYS A 38 -9.14 30.60 12.96
N ILE A 39 -8.94 31.13 11.75
CA ILE A 39 -9.62 30.62 10.54
C ILE A 39 -9.30 29.14 10.34
N TRP A 40 -8.01 28.75 10.42
CA TRP A 40 -7.60 27.37 10.23
C TRP A 40 -8.20 26.44 11.28
N ASN A 41 -8.10 26.81 12.56
CA ASN A 41 -8.62 26.01 13.67
C ASN A 41 -10.15 25.84 13.58
N THR A 42 -10.90 26.90 13.28
CA THR A 42 -12.34 26.81 13.06
C THR A 42 -12.70 25.87 11.91
N ARG A 43 -11.87 25.83 10.86
CA ARG A 43 -12.16 25.05 9.66
C ARG A 43 -11.75 23.58 9.78
N TYR A 44 -10.66 23.28 10.46
CA TYR A 44 -10.01 21.96 10.38
C TYR A 44 -9.87 21.25 11.73
N ALA A 45 -9.67 21.94 12.86
CA ALA A 45 -9.47 21.27 14.14
C ALA A 45 -10.65 20.35 14.48
N GLY A 46 -10.34 19.16 14.97
CA GLY A 46 -11.31 18.12 15.29
C GLY A 46 -11.88 17.38 14.06
N LYS A 47 -11.42 17.69 12.83
CA LYS A 47 -11.88 17.01 11.63
C LYS A 47 -10.84 16.03 11.10
N SER A 48 -11.31 15.02 10.37
CA SER A 48 -10.43 14.06 9.69
C SER A 48 -9.42 14.76 8.81
N ALA A 49 -8.15 14.35 8.95
CA ALA A 49 -7.03 14.91 8.21
C ALA A 49 -6.82 14.16 6.90
N GLY A 50 -6.66 14.93 5.82
CA GLY A 50 -6.32 14.38 4.51
C GLY A 50 -7.50 14.10 3.60
N SER A 51 -7.20 13.43 2.52
CA SER A 51 -8.20 13.05 1.50
C SER A 51 -7.66 11.92 0.62
N VAL A 52 -8.58 11.23 -0.05
CA VAL A 52 -8.23 10.23 -1.04
C VAL A 52 -7.60 10.89 -2.26
N LYS A 53 -6.44 10.40 -2.65
CA LYS A 53 -5.75 10.73 -3.90
C LYS A 53 -5.58 9.45 -4.72
N LYS A 54 -5.44 9.61 -6.03
CA LYS A 54 -5.08 8.49 -6.93
C LYS A 54 -3.64 8.67 -7.39
N ASN A 55 -2.88 7.58 -7.44
CA ASN A 55 -1.57 7.59 -8.08
C ASN A 55 -1.71 7.59 -9.63
N ASN A 56 -0.59 7.64 -10.35
CA ASN A 56 -0.59 7.66 -11.83
C ASN A 56 -1.25 6.41 -12.46
N SER A 57 -1.29 5.30 -11.73
CA SER A 57 -1.96 4.05 -12.15
C SER A 57 -3.43 3.97 -11.69
N GLY A 58 -3.99 5.05 -11.12
CA GLY A 58 -5.38 5.14 -10.70
C GLY A 58 -5.70 4.50 -9.34
N TYR A 59 -4.70 3.95 -8.62
CA TYR A 59 -4.92 3.35 -7.31
C TYR A 59 -5.15 4.43 -6.26
N PRO A 60 -6.21 4.29 -5.42
CA PRO A 60 -6.49 5.23 -4.35
C PRO A 60 -5.43 5.12 -3.25
N ARG A 61 -5.23 6.22 -2.53
CA ARG A 61 -4.41 6.28 -1.32
C ARG A 61 -4.87 7.45 -0.47
N TRP A 62 -4.67 7.39 0.83
CA TRP A 62 -4.99 8.50 1.73
C TRP A 62 -3.74 9.37 1.93
N ASP A 63 -3.81 10.61 1.45
CA ASP A 63 -2.73 11.59 1.58
C ASP A 63 -3.14 12.74 2.50
N ILE A 64 -2.22 13.14 3.39
CA ILE A 64 -2.38 14.25 4.32
C ILE A 64 -1.34 15.32 4.00
N CYS A 65 -1.78 16.55 3.83
CA CYS A 65 -0.87 17.69 3.60
C CYS A 65 -0.38 18.24 4.95
N VAL A 66 0.89 18.00 5.26
CA VAL A 66 1.55 18.49 6.48
C VAL A 66 2.68 19.42 6.08
N LEU A 67 2.72 20.63 6.62
CA LEU A 67 3.75 21.64 6.33
C LEU A 67 3.96 21.88 4.83
N GLY A 68 2.86 21.93 4.05
CA GLY A 68 2.90 22.16 2.61
C GLY A 68 3.33 20.97 1.75
N LYS A 69 3.56 19.80 2.34
CA LYS A 69 3.93 18.57 1.63
C LYS A 69 2.90 17.46 1.87
N TYR A 70 2.61 16.69 0.81
CA TYR A 70 1.75 15.52 0.91
C TYR A 70 2.53 14.30 1.43
N HIS A 71 1.95 13.64 2.42
CA HIS A 71 2.47 12.41 3.02
C HIS A 71 1.38 11.34 2.99
N ARG A 72 1.75 10.10 2.75
CA ARG A 72 0.83 8.96 2.87
C ARG A 72 0.45 8.77 4.34
N ALA A 73 -0.84 8.59 4.63
CA ALA A 73 -1.34 8.37 5.98
C ALA A 73 -0.66 7.16 6.64
N SER A 74 -0.49 6.07 5.89
CA SER A 74 0.20 4.87 6.37
C SER A 74 1.63 5.16 6.87
N ARG A 75 2.38 6.05 6.20
CA ARG A 75 3.72 6.45 6.66
C ARG A 75 3.68 7.37 7.87
N LEU A 76 2.68 8.25 7.94
CA LEU A 76 2.47 9.11 9.11
C LEU A 76 2.11 8.29 10.35
N ALA A 77 1.39 7.16 10.18
CA ALA A 77 1.08 6.24 11.27
C ALA A 77 2.36 5.71 11.93
N PHE A 78 3.38 5.29 11.17
CA PHE A 78 4.68 4.88 11.73
C PHE A 78 5.34 6.01 12.53
N LEU A 79 5.38 7.23 11.97
CA LEU A 79 5.93 8.37 12.71
C LEU A 79 5.14 8.66 13.98
N TRP A 80 3.81 8.61 13.92
CA TRP A 80 2.95 8.88 15.08
C TRP A 80 3.13 7.82 16.17
N MET A 81 3.27 6.55 15.79
CA MET A 81 3.54 5.45 16.71
C MET A 81 4.96 5.51 17.32
N GLY A 82 5.84 6.35 16.77
CA GLY A 82 7.23 6.48 17.24
C GLY A 82 8.17 5.44 16.62
N GLU A 83 7.71 4.76 15.58
CA GLU A 83 8.48 3.78 14.86
C GLU A 83 9.37 4.44 13.79
N PRO A 84 10.48 3.81 13.41
CA PRO A 84 11.30 4.27 12.29
C PRO A 84 10.47 4.37 11.02
N LEU A 85 10.65 5.47 10.26
CA LEU A 85 9.95 5.65 9.00
C LEU A 85 10.40 4.63 7.96
N PRO A 86 9.57 3.66 7.54
CA PRO A 86 9.96 2.62 6.60
C PRO A 86 10.17 3.18 5.19
N GLU A 87 10.92 2.47 4.37
CA GLU A 87 11.06 2.80 2.95
C GLU A 87 9.71 2.76 2.24
N GLU A 88 8.97 1.66 2.43
CA GLU A 88 7.60 1.46 1.96
C GLU A 88 6.71 0.93 3.09
N VAL A 89 5.41 1.10 2.94
CA VAL A 89 4.39 0.48 3.81
C VAL A 89 3.49 -0.36 2.94
N ASP A 90 3.33 -1.62 3.30
CA ASP A 90 2.35 -2.53 2.72
C ASP A 90 1.10 -2.61 3.60
N HIS A 91 -0.04 -2.95 2.99
CA HIS A 91 -1.31 -3.15 3.65
C HIS A 91 -1.64 -4.65 3.61
N LEU A 92 -1.72 -5.29 4.79
CA LEU A 92 -1.91 -6.73 4.90
C LEU A 92 -3.16 -7.24 4.17
N ASN A 93 -4.24 -6.48 4.21
CA ASN A 93 -5.49 -6.81 3.50
C ASN A 93 -5.53 -6.32 2.04
N GLY A 94 -4.50 -5.61 1.56
CA GLY A 94 -4.42 -5.04 0.21
C GLY A 94 -5.23 -3.76 -0.01
N ASP A 95 -6.00 -3.28 0.96
CA ASP A 95 -6.71 -2.01 0.87
C ASP A 95 -5.80 -0.86 1.32
N SER A 96 -5.35 -0.06 0.38
CA SER A 96 -4.48 1.10 0.61
C SER A 96 -5.15 2.28 1.33
N LEU A 97 -6.45 2.20 1.58
CA LEU A 97 -7.21 3.17 2.37
C LEU A 97 -7.39 2.75 3.84
N ASP A 98 -7.19 1.47 4.16
CA ASP A 98 -7.26 0.94 5.50
C ASP A 98 -5.95 1.15 6.26
N ASN A 99 -5.82 2.30 6.91
CA ASN A 99 -4.62 2.67 7.66
C ASN A 99 -4.66 2.26 9.14
N ARG A 100 -5.47 1.27 9.53
CA ARG A 100 -5.41 0.68 10.88
C ARG A 100 -4.02 0.15 11.16
N TRP A 101 -3.50 0.39 12.37
CA TRP A 101 -2.13 0.00 12.72
C TRP A 101 -1.87 -1.49 12.51
N ALA A 102 -2.81 -2.35 12.92
CA ALA A 102 -2.70 -3.79 12.76
C ALA A 102 -2.65 -4.26 11.29
N ASN A 103 -3.06 -3.39 10.34
CA ASN A 103 -3.02 -3.66 8.89
C ASN A 103 -1.76 -3.14 8.20
N LEU A 104 -0.91 -2.36 8.88
CA LEU A 104 0.26 -1.74 8.29
C LEU A 104 1.53 -2.56 8.56
N LEU A 105 2.27 -2.86 7.51
CA LEU A 105 3.52 -3.57 7.59
C LEU A 105 4.65 -2.72 6.98
N ALA A 106 5.71 -2.50 7.77
CA ALA A 106 6.94 -1.94 7.22
C ALA A 106 7.51 -2.89 6.18
N SER A 107 7.75 -2.42 4.98
CA SER A 107 8.26 -3.24 3.89
C SER A 107 9.33 -2.49 3.09
N ASN A 108 10.06 -3.23 2.31
CA ASN A 108 10.93 -2.71 1.27
C ASN A 108 10.32 -3.01 -0.11
N ASN A 109 10.87 -2.40 -1.15
CA ASN A 109 10.35 -2.56 -2.52
C ASN A 109 10.34 -4.03 -2.98
N ALA A 110 11.31 -4.85 -2.56
CA ALA A 110 11.39 -6.27 -2.93
C ALA A 110 10.28 -7.10 -2.26
N GLU A 111 9.99 -6.84 -0.98
CA GLU A 111 8.92 -7.50 -0.24
C GLU A 111 7.54 -7.08 -0.78
N ASN A 112 7.36 -5.79 -1.05
CA ASN A 112 6.11 -5.26 -1.60
C ASN A 112 5.81 -5.85 -2.99
N GLN A 113 6.83 -6.11 -3.83
CA GLN A 113 6.63 -6.81 -5.09
C GLN A 113 6.16 -8.26 -4.93
N LYS A 114 6.51 -8.93 -3.81
CA LYS A 114 6.03 -10.29 -3.51
C LYS A 114 4.56 -10.34 -3.07
N ASN A 115 3.98 -9.19 -2.72
CA ASN A 115 2.58 -9.05 -2.29
C ASN A 115 1.67 -8.44 -3.37
N ARG A 116 2.18 -8.18 -4.59
CA ARG A 116 1.38 -7.55 -5.66
C ARG A 116 0.20 -8.42 -6.07
N SER A 117 -0.96 -7.78 -6.19
CA SER A 117 -2.12 -8.35 -6.87
C SER A 117 -1.84 -8.63 -8.36
N MET A 118 -2.71 -9.41 -8.99
CA MET A 118 -2.63 -9.71 -10.42
C MET A 118 -2.68 -8.44 -11.28
N SER A 119 -1.88 -8.41 -12.34
CA SER A 119 -1.93 -7.31 -13.31
C SER A 119 -3.27 -7.28 -14.04
N ARG A 120 -3.81 -6.09 -14.26
CA ARG A 120 -5.03 -5.90 -15.07
C ARG A 120 -4.87 -6.37 -16.52
N ASP A 121 -3.64 -6.41 -17.03
CA ASP A 121 -3.31 -6.89 -18.38
C ASP A 121 -3.14 -8.42 -18.43
N ASN A 122 -3.39 -9.13 -17.34
CA ASN A 122 -3.32 -10.58 -17.33
C ASN A 122 -4.53 -11.18 -18.03
N THR A 123 -4.28 -11.81 -19.17
CA THR A 123 -5.33 -12.43 -20.01
C THR A 123 -5.58 -13.90 -19.71
N SER A 124 -4.68 -14.56 -18.94
CA SER A 124 -4.82 -15.97 -18.59
C SER A 124 -5.63 -16.22 -17.33
N GLY A 125 -5.87 -15.18 -16.51
CA GLY A 125 -6.44 -15.31 -15.17
C GLY A 125 -5.47 -15.92 -14.12
N ILE A 126 -4.23 -16.25 -14.51
CA ILE A 126 -3.23 -16.87 -13.64
C ILE A 126 -1.94 -16.06 -13.67
N ASN A 127 -1.50 -15.59 -12.51
CA ASN A 127 -0.27 -14.81 -12.43
C ASN A 127 0.95 -15.64 -12.83
N GLY A 128 1.79 -15.09 -13.71
CA GLY A 128 2.99 -15.74 -14.22
C GLY A 128 2.74 -16.77 -15.33
N VAL A 129 1.51 -16.93 -15.80
CA VAL A 129 1.17 -17.82 -16.91
C VAL A 129 0.64 -17.01 -18.10
N CYS A 130 1.13 -17.27 -19.29
CA CYS A 130 0.63 -16.66 -20.52
C CYS A 130 0.70 -17.64 -21.70
N TRP A 131 -0.19 -17.43 -22.68
CA TRP A 131 -0.18 -18.22 -23.91
C TRP A 131 1.00 -17.84 -24.79
N HIS A 132 1.81 -18.82 -25.18
CA HIS A 132 2.95 -18.65 -26.08
C HIS A 132 2.58 -19.03 -27.49
N LYS A 133 2.22 -18.02 -28.30
CA LYS A 133 1.66 -18.20 -29.65
C LYS A 133 2.53 -19.03 -30.58
N ALA A 134 3.87 -18.88 -30.51
CA ALA A 134 4.80 -19.57 -31.42
C ALA A 134 4.83 -21.07 -31.23
N THR A 135 4.55 -21.58 -30.02
CA THR A 135 4.58 -23.03 -29.73
C THR A 135 3.21 -23.61 -29.46
N GLY A 136 2.15 -22.77 -29.35
CA GLY A 136 0.82 -23.24 -28.98
C GLY A 136 0.75 -23.84 -27.56
N LYS A 137 1.56 -23.32 -26.62
CA LYS A 137 1.65 -23.84 -25.25
C LYS A 137 1.53 -22.73 -24.21
N TRP A 138 1.22 -23.10 -22.98
CA TRP A 138 1.22 -22.20 -21.82
C TRP A 138 2.62 -22.01 -21.29
N ARG A 139 3.13 -20.79 -21.35
CA ARG A 139 4.41 -20.41 -20.76
C ARG A 139 4.24 -20.03 -19.31
N SER A 140 4.98 -20.67 -18.41
CA SER A 140 5.08 -20.33 -17.00
C SER A 140 6.39 -19.60 -16.70
N GLN A 141 6.32 -18.49 -15.99
CA GLN A 141 7.48 -17.69 -15.57
C GLN A 141 7.18 -16.92 -14.28
N VAL A 142 8.20 -16.72 -13.45
CA VAL A 142 8.10 -15.92 -12.20
C VAL A 142 9.24 -14.91 -12.17
N SER A 143 8.95 -13.67 -11.78
CA SER A 143 9.98 -12.65 -11.55
C SER A 143 10.48 -12.75 -10.12
N ILE A 144 11.78 -13.04 -9.94
CA ILE A 144 12.45 -13.14 -8.65
C ILE A 144 13.58 -12.11 -8.63
N ASN A 145 13.55 -11.17 -7.69
CA ASN A 145 14.54 -10.11 -7.56
C ASN A 145 14.74 -9.31 -8.88
N GLY A 146 13.64 -9.02 -9.57
CA GLY A 146 13.65 -8.28 -10.84
C GLY A 146 14.07 -9.09 -12.07
N LYS A 147 14.40 -10.38 -11.93
CA LYS A 147 14.78 -11.26 -13.04
C LYS A 147 13.69 -12.29 -13.31
N TYR A 148 13.30 -12.46 -14.58
CA TYR A 148 12.35 -13.49 -14.97
C TYR A 148 13.02 -14.87 -14.98
N ARG A 149 12.42 -15.81 -14.24
CA ARG A 149 12.77 -17.23 -14.27
C ARG A 149 11.74 -17.96 -15.11
N HIS A 150 12.15 -18.50 -16.25
CA HIS A 150 11.32 -19.36 -17.09
C HIS A 150 11.19 -20.74 -16.44
N LEU A 151 9.95 -21.24 -16.30
CA LEU A 151 9.66 -22.52 -15.63
C LEU A 151 9.29 -23.63 -16.60
N GLY A 152 8.95 -23.29 -17.83
CA GLY A 152 8.63 -24.25 -18.88
C GLY A 152 7.47 -23.80 -19.78
N LEU A 153 7.22 -24.65 -20.77
CA LEU A 153 6.07 -24.60 -21.69
C LEU A 153 5.23 -25.85 -21.47
N PHE A 154 3.95 -25.67 -21.20
CA PHE A 154 3.01 -26.71 -20.78
C PHE A 154 1.85 -26.80 -21.76
N ASP A 155 1.35 -27.99 -22.01
CA ASP A 155 0.14 -28.20 -22.82
C ASP A 155 -1.13 -27.85 -22.02
N ASN A 156 -1.07 -27.99 -20.68
CA ASN A 156 -2.17 -27.71 -19.77
C ASN A 156 -1.87 -26.45 -18.93
N ILE A 157 -2.86 -25.52 -18.87
CA ILE A 157 -2.76 -24.29 -18.08
C ILE A 157 -2.59 -24.57 -16.57
N ASN A 158 -3.21 -25.64 -16.04
CA ASN A 158 -3.11 -26.00 -14.62
C ASN A 158 -1.70 -26.48 -14.25
N GLU A 159 -1.02 -27.16 -15.14
CA GLU A 159 0.39 -27.55 -14.94
C GLU A 159 1.31 -26.32 -14.93
N ALA A 160 1.09 -25.38 -15.86
CA ALA A 160 1.80 -24.11 -15.87
C ALA A 160 1.56 -23.29 -14.59
N ALA A 161 0.32 -23.30 -14.07
CA ALA A 161 -0.06 -22.64 -12.83
C ALA A 161 0.62 -23.29 -11.61
N ALA A 162 0.61 -24.62 -11.54
CA ALA A 162 1.27 -25.37 -10.47
C ALA A 162 2.78 -25.08 -10.42
N ALA A 163 3.46 -25.06 -11.56
CA ALA A 163 4.87 -24.71 -11.65
C ALA A 163 5.14 -23.29 -11.15
N ALA A 164 4.30 -22.31 -11.52
CA ALA A 164 4.41 -20.93 -11.04
C ALA A 164 4.17 -20.84 -9.52
N SER A 165 3.16 -21.54 -8.99
CA SER A 165 2.80 -21.56 -7.57
C SER A 165 3.94 -22.13 -6.72
N ILE A 166 4.46 -23.31 -7.09
CA ILE A 166 5.58 -23.95 -6.39
C ILE A 166 6.81 -23.03 -6.37
N CYS A 167 7.13 -22.41 -7.50
CA CYS A 167 8.28 -21.51 -7.58
C CYS A 167 8.09 -20.28 -6.68
N ARG A 168 6.88 -19.71 -6.60
CA ARG A 168 6.58 -18.57 -5.72
C ARG A 168 6.70 -18.97 -4.25
N SER A 169 6.04 -20.05 -3.83
CA SER A 169 6.09 -20.53 -2.44
C SER A 169 7.53 -20.77 -1.97
N SER A 170 8.36 -21.39 -2.82
CA SER A 170 9.78 -21.64 -2.52
C SER A 170 10.64 -20.37 -2.46
N ASN A 171 10.15 -19.22 -2.92
CA ASN A 171 10.86 -17.94 -2.92
C ASN A 171 10.21 -16.89 -2.01
N GLY A 172 9.36 -17.32 -1.06
CA GLY A 172 8.77 -16.47 -0.03
C GLY A 172 7.75 -15.44 -0.56
N PHE A 173 7.05 -15.77 -1.64
CA PHE A 173 5.87 -15.01 -2.06
C PHE A 173 4.70 -15.35 -1.15
N THR A 174 3.87 -14.36 -0.82
CA THR A 174 2.67 -14.57 -0.01
C THR A 174 1.58 -15.25 -0.83
N GLU A 175 0.62 -15.87 -0.15
CA GLU A 175 -0.56 -16.47 -0.78
C GLU A 175 -1.39 -15.44 -1.56
N ARG A 176 -1.36 -14.18 -1.13
CA ARG A 176 -2.02 -13.06 -1.79
C ARG A 176 -1.41 -12.69 -3.15
N HIS A 177 -0.17 -13.07 -3.42
CA HIS A 177 0.51 -12.70 -4.66
C HIS A 177 -0.23 -13.24 -5.89
N GLY A 178 -0.74 -12.32 -6.71
CA GLY A 178 -1.46 -12.65 -7.94
C GLY A 178 -2.93 -13.01 -7.75
N GLN A 179 -3.52 -12.77 -6.59
CA GLN A 179 -4.97 -12.85 -6.39
C GLN A 179 -5.65 -11.53 -6.83
N GLU A 180 -6.93 -11.60 -7.20
CA GLU A 180 -7.75 -10.42 -7.45
C GLU A 180 -8.08 -9.72 -6.12
N LEU A 181 -8.12 -8.39 -6.15
CA LEU A 181 -8.39 -7.56 -4.96
C LEU A 181 -9.77 -7.85 -4.32
N SER A 182 -10.75 -8.31 -5.11
CA SER A 182 -12.11 -8.62 -4.65
C SER A 182 -12.21 -9.89 -3.81
N ALA A 183 -11.30 -10.86 -3.99
CA ALA A 183 -11.36 -12.15 -3.29
C ALA A 183 -10.94 -12.06 -1.81
N TYR A 184 -10.28 -10.97 -1.41
CA TYR A 184 -9.74 -10.82 -0.05
C TYR A 184 -10.72 -10.15 0.93
N GLN A 185 -11.77 -9.48 0.46
CA GLN A 185 -12.76 -8.82 1.32
C GLN A 185 -13.76 -9.79 1.96
N GLU A 186 -13.88 -11.02 1.46
CA GLU A 186 -14.88 -11.99 1.94
C GLU A 186 -14.37 -12.96 3.02
N THR A 187 -13.06 -13.04 3.28
CA THR A 187 -12.49 -14.01 4.25
C THR A 187 -12.06 -13.40 5.58
N GLY A 188 -12.29 -12.11 5.80
CA GLY A 188 -11.92 -11.37 7.01
C GLY A 188 -13.10 -10.98 7.90
N ALA A 189 -14.03 -11.91 8.15
CA ALA A 189 -15.10 -11.76 9.14
C ALA A 189 -14.82 -12.61 10.39
#